data_09776db30aa74bebe5985aad4032fb80
#
_entry.id   09776db30aa74bebe5985aad4032fb80
#
_cell.length_a   1.000
_cell.length_b   1.000
_cell.length_c   1.000
_cell.angle_alpha   90.00
_cell.angle_beta   90.00
_cell.angle_gamma   90.00
#
_symmetry.space_group_name_H-M   'P 1'
#
loop_
_entity.id
_entity.type
_entity.pdbx_description
1 polymer ?
#
loop_
_entity_poly.entity_id
_entity_poly.type
_entity_poly.pdbx_seq_one_letter_code
_entity_poly.pdbx_strand_id
1 'polypeptide(L)'
;VPLEPQRKVLYLTHSAGFQHGVLSLSENILREIGASAHAFEVAVARDSSEVSRENLRNYDAIVFYTSGELPLSDVQKELLLDFVRSGKGFAGIHSATDTLYSWQEYGELIGGYFDGHPWHQEVAIETEDPIHPATRHLAPAFRITDEIYQFRSFIREQVQGLLRLDNNS
;
A
#
# COMPACT_ATOMS: atom_id res chain seq x y z
N VAL A 1 -11.74 -21.00 23.37
CA VAL A 1 -11.72 -19.54 23.14
C VAL A 1 -12.40 -19.33 21.81
N PRO A 2 -13.45 -18.48 21.69
CA PRO A 2 -14.02 -18.14 20.38
C PRO A 2 -12.91 -17.54 19.52
N LEU A 3 -12.77 -18.05 18.30
CA LEU A 3 -11.87 -17.44 17.32
C LEU A 3 -12.43 -16.03 17.03
N GLU A 4 -11.61 -15.01 17.17
CA GLU A 4 -11.94 -13.66 16.71
C GLU A 4 -12.33 -13.74 15.22
N PRO A 5 -13.36 -13.00 14.77
CA PRO A 5 -13.70 -13.00 13.36
C PRO A 5 -12.51 -12.56 12.53
N GLN A 6 -12.17 -13.34 11.53
CA GLN A 6 -11.05 -13.07 10.64
C GLN A 6 -11.28 -11.73 9.93
N ARG A 7 -10.27 -10.87 9.91
CA ARG A 7 -10.32 -9.57 9.21
C ARG A 7 -10.48 -9.78 7.72
N LYS A 8 -11.10 -8.84 7.04
CA LYS A 8 -11.28 -8.88 5.58
C LYS A 8 -10.57 -7.73 4.92
N VAL A 9 -9.78 -8.05 3.92
CA VAL A 9 -8.98 -7.09 3.15
C VAL A 9 -9.46 -7.07 1.71
N LEU A 10 -9.77 -5.88 1.20
CA LEU A 10 -9.98 -5.66 -0.23
C LEU A 10 -8.63 -5.30 -0.86
N TYR A 11 -8.16 -6.11 -1.80
CA TYR A 11 -6.92 -5.87 -2.52
C TYR A 11 -7.22 -5.37 -3.94
N LEU A 12 -7.02 -4.08 -4.16
CA LEU A 12 -7.25 -3.44 -5.45
C LEU A 12 -5.97 -3.45 -6.30
N THR A 13 -6.04 -4.13 -7.45
CA THR A 13 -4.92 -4.28 -8.41
C THR A 13 -5.21 -3.64 -9.77
N HIS A 14 -6.05 -2.61 -9.81
CA HIS A 14 -6.38 -1.87 -11.04
C HIS A 14 -5.18 -1.04 -11.52
N SER A 15 -4.76 -1.24 -12.77
CA SER A 15 -3.69 -0.48 -13.42
C SER A 15 -4.30 0.39 -14.53
N ALA A 16 -4.43 1.70 -14.27
CA ALA A 16 -4.79 2.70 -15.28
C ALA A 16 -3.55 3.34 -15.95
N GLY A 17 -2.37 3.08 -15.40
CA GLY A 17 -1.05 3.42 -15.92
C GLY A 17 -0.25 2.16 -16.29
N PHE A 18 0.96 2.06 -15.76
CA PHE A 18 1.82 0.90 -16.00
C PHE A 18 1.27 -0.35 -15.33
N GLN A 19 1.09 -1.43 -16.08
CA GLN A 19 0.63 -2.72 -15.56
C GLN A 19 1.83 -3.60 -15.22
N HIS A 20 2.05 -3.84 -13.93
CA HIS A 20 3.11 -4.73 -13.46
C HIS A 20 2.78 -6.20 -13.73
N GLY A 21 3.73 -6.94 -14.28
CA GLY A 21 3.57 -8.36 -14.59
C GLY A 21 3.43 -9.27 -13.35
N VAL A 22 3.74 -8.74 -12.17
CA VAL A 22 3.71 -9.48 -10.90
C VAL A 22 2.38 -9.37 -10.14
N LEU A 23 1.38 -8.65 -10.65
CA LEU A 23 0.11 -8.43 -9.93
C LEU A 23 -0.56 -9.74 -9.51
N SER A 24 -0.70 -10.71 -10.42
CA SER A 24 -1.32 -12.00 -10.08
C SER A 24 -0.51 -12.78 -9.05
N LEU A 25 0.81 -12.68 -9.07
CA LEU A 25 1.68 -13.28 -8.06
C LEU A 25 1.47 -12.60 -6.71
N SER A 26 1.43 -11.27 -6.67
CA SER A 26 1.19 -10.50 -5.45
C SER A 26 -0.16 -10.80 -4.80
N GLU A 27 -1.22 -11.03 -5.62
CA GLU A 27 -2.54 -11.45 -5.14
C GLU A 27 -2.46 -12.79 -4.39
N ASN A 28 -1.73 -13.76 -4.95
CA ASN A 28 -1.56 -15.07 -4.33
C ASN A 28 -0.72 -14.98 -3.05
N ILE A 29 0.38 -14.22 -3.07
CA ILE A 29 1.23 -14.00 -1.90
C ILE A 29 0.44 -13.37 -0.76
N LEU A 30 -0.35 -12.32 -1.03
CA LEU A 30 -1.12 -11.67 0.04
C LEU A 30 -2.18 -12.58 0.65
N ARG A 31 -2.84 -13.42 -0.17
CA ARG A 31 -3.77 -14.46 0.34
C ARG A 31 -3.04 -15.49 1.21
N GLU A 32 -1.88 -15.94 0.77
CA GLU A 32 -1.08 -16.92 1.51
C GLU A 32 -0.60 -16.36 2.85
N ILE A 33 -0.15 -15.11 2.90
CA ILE A 33 0.23 -14.41 4.13
C ILE A 33 -0.97 -14.37 5.10
N GLY A 34 -2.14 -13.93 4.64
CA GLY A 34 -3.33 -13.84 5.47
C GLY A 34 -3.78 -15.20 6.02
N ALA A 35 -3.77 -16.23 5.17
CA ALA A 35 -4.16 -17.58 5.54
C ALA A 35 -3.16 -18.23 6.50
N SER A 36 -1.85 -18.13 6.22
CA SER A 36 -0.79 -18.72 7.05
C SER A 36 -0.72 -18.08 8.43
N ALA A 37 -0.95 -16.78 8.51
CA ALA A 37 -0.99 -16.05 9.78
C ALA A 37 -2.32 -16.19 10.52
N HIS A 38 -3.36 -16.78 9.90
CA HIS A 38 -4.75 -16.80 10.39
C HIS A 38 -5.27 -15.40 10.75
N ALA A 39 -4.79 -14.35 10.03
CA ALA A 39 -5.02 -12.96 10.39
C ALA A 39 -6.12 -12.29 9.57
N PHE A 40 -6.18 -12.59 8.26
CA PHE A 40 -7.16 -11.97 7.36
C PHE A 40 -7.44 -12.80 6.11
N GLU A 41 -8.61 -12.55 5.53
CA GLU A 41 -9.00 -13.03 4.20
C GLU A 41 -8.83 -11.93 3.17
N VAL A 42 -8.46 -12.28 1.92
CA VAL A 42 -8.24 -11.32 0.83
C VAL A 42 -9.25 -11.53 -0.28
N ALA A 43 -10.05 -10.51 -0.55
CA ALA A 43 -10.83 -10.38 -1.77
C ALA A 43 -10.06 -9.48 -2.76
N VAL A 44 -9.88 -9.95 -3.99
CA VAL A 44 -9.19 -9.19 -5.03
C VAL A 44 -10.19 -8.44 -5.88
N ALA A 45 -9.96 -7.15 -6.05
CA ALA A 45 -10.65 -6.28 -7.00
C ALA A 45 -9.65 -5.82 -8.08
N ARG A 46 -10.00 -6.04 -9.35
CA ARG A 46 -9.19 -5.62 -10.50
C ARG A 46 -9.78 -4.41 -11.21
N ASP A 47 -10.85 -3.88 -10.67
CA ASP A 47 -11.55 -2.71 -11.18
C ASP A 47 -11.92 -1.76 -10.04
N SER A 48 -11.68 -0.46 -10.25
CA SER A 48 -11.95 0.57 -9.23
C SER A 48 -13.44 0.80 -8.97
N SER A 49 -14.36 0.26 -9.80
CA SER A 49 -15.79 0.25 -9.52
C SER A 49 -16.15 -0.51 -8.21
N GLU A 50 -15.27 -1.41 -7.76
CA GLU A 50 -15.41 -2.10 -6.48
C GLU A 50 -15.25 -1.18 -5.26
N VAL A 51 -14.72 0.03 -5.45
CA VAL A 51 -14.73 1.09 -4.43
C VAL A 51 -16.15 1.67 -4.35
N SER A 52 -17.03 0.97 -3.69
CA SER A 52 -18.43 1.34 -3.49
C SER A 52 -18.83 1.23 -2.02
N ARG A 53 -19.84 1.99 -1.61
CA ARG A 53 -20.36 1.94 -0.21
C ARG A 53 -20.81 0.53 0.18
N GLU A 54 -21.46 -0.16 -0.76
CA GLU A 54 -21.96 -1.51 -0.51
C GLU A 54 -20.82 -2.52 -0.32
N ASN A 55 -19.76 -2.39 -1.12
CA ASN A 55 -18.64 -3.30 -1.06
C ASN A 55 -17.73 -2.99 0.13
N LEU A 56 -17.31 -1.73 0.31
CA LEU A 56 -16.36 -1.32 1.35
C LEU A 56 -16.83 -1.66 2.79
N ARG A 57 -18.13 -1.66 3.06
CA ARG A 57 -18.66 -2.03 4.40
C ARG A 57 -18.28 -3.45 4.84
N ASN A 58 -17.90 -4.33 3.91
CA ASN A 58 -17.58 -5.72 4.17
C ASN A 58 -16.11 -5.92 4.56
N TYR A 59 -15.28 -4.88 4.50
CA TYR A 59 -13.84 -4.97 4.72
C TYR A 59 -13.38 -4.17 5.92
N ASP A 60 -12.25 -4.58 6.48
CA ASP A 60 -11.53 -3.94 7.58
C ASP A 60 -10.34 -3.12 7.09
N ALA A 61 -9.82 -3.46 5.92
CA ALA A 61 -8.75 -2.72 5.27
C ALA A 61 -8.87 -2.80 3.75
N ILE A 62 -8.28 -1.81 3.08
CA ILE A 62 -8.06 -1.81 1.63
C ILE A 62 -6.57 -1.69 1.35
N VAL A 63 -6.09 -2.49 0.40
CA VAL A 63 -4.69 -2.47 -0.05
C VAL A 63 -4.66 -2.12 -1.52
N PHE A 64 -3.84 -1.15 -1.90
CA PHE A 64 -3.64 -0.74 -3.28
C PHE A 64 -2.31 -1.27 -3.80
N TYR A 65 -2.35 -1.95 -4.94
CA TYR A 65 -1.23 -2.13 -5.85
C TYR A 65 -1.70 -1.68 -7.23
N THR A 66 -1.79 -0.38 -7.37
CA THR A 66 -2.44 0.32 -8.48
C THR A 66 -1.44 1.22 -9.20
N SER A 67 -1.81 1.73 -10.37
CA SER A 67 -1.02 2.73 -11.10
C SER A 67 -1.89 3.63 -11.94
N GLY A 68 -1.45 4.87 -12.15
CA GLY A 68 -2.09 5.86 -13.00
C GLY A 68 -3.36 6.48 -12.41
N GLU A 69 -4.09 7.21 -13.25
CA GLU A 69 -5.34 7.88 -12.86
C GLU A 69 -6.50 6.89 -12.91
N LEU A 70 -6.81 6.28 -11.77
CA LEU A 70 -7.96 5.39 -11.65
C LEU A 70 -9.26 6.15 -11.94
N PRO A 71 -10.21 5.56 -12.67
CA PRO A 71 -11.49 6.21 -12.99
C PRO A 71 -12.44 6.22 -11.78
N LEU A 72 -12.00 6.84 -10.68
CA LEU A 72 -12.81 7.04 -9.50
C LEU A 72 -13.64 8.32 -9.63
N SER A 73 -14.95 8.21 -9.45
CA SER A 73 -15.81 9.36 -9.27
C SER A 73 -15.52 10.08 -7.95
N ASP A 74 -15.93 11.34 -7.81
CA ASP A 74 -15.77 12.11 -6.58
C ASP A 74 -16.46 11.41 -5.38
N VAL A 75 -17.58 10.73 -5.63
CA VAL A 75 -18.26 9.94 -4.60
C VAL A 75 -17.39 8.77 -4.13
N GLN A 76 -16.72 8.09 -5.03
CA GLN A 76 -15.82 6.97 -4.69
C GLN A 76 -14.56 7.45 -3.95
N LYS A 77 -14.02 8.59 -4.34
CA LYS A 77 -12.91 9.24 -3.64
C LYS A 77 -13.29 9.56 -2.20
N GLU A 78 -14.43 10.19 -1.99
CA GLU A 78 -14.92 10.50 -0.65
C GLU A 78 -15.20 9.24 0.18
N LEU A 79 -15.79 8.20 -0.43
CA LEU A 79 -15.99 6.91 0.24
C LEU A 79 -14.69 6.26 0.71
N LEU A 80 -13.60 6.38 -0.07
CA LEU A 80 -12.29 5.87 0.33
C LEU A 80 -11.73 6.65 1.53
N LEU A 81 -11.81 7.97 1.52
CA LEU A 81 -11.39 8.80 2.65
C LEU A 81 -12.22 8.53 3.91
N ASP A 82 -13.54 8.43 3.78
CA ASP A 82 -14.44 8.12 4.88
C ASP A 82 -14.17 6.72 5.46
N PHE A 83 -13.84 5.75 4.61
CA PHE A 83 -13.44 4.42 5.04
C PHE A 83 -12.23 4.49 5.98
N VAL A 84 -11.19 5.23 5.60
CA VAL A 84 -9.99 5.41 6.43
C VAL A 84 -10.28 6.24 7.68
N ARG A 85 -11.02 7.36 7.56
CA ARG A 85 -11.41 8.21 8.69
C ARG A 85 -12.26 7.48 9.72
N SER A 86 -13.01 6.47 9.30
CA SER A 86 -13.79 5.60 10.21
C SER A 86 -12.94 4.60 11.01
N GLY A 87 -11.61 4.60 10.84
CA GLY A 87 -10.67 3.73 11.54
C GLY A 87 -10.36 2.41 10.81
N LYS A 88 -10.76 2.27 9.56
CA LYS A 88 -10.39 1.15 8.70
C LYS A 88 -8.97 1.32 8.16
N GLY A 89 -8.31 0.18 7.84
CA GLY A 89 -6.92 0.19 7.35
C GLY A 89 -6.79 0.59 5.88
N PHE A 90 -5.69 1.29 5.58
CA PHE A 90 -5.23 1.53 4.22
C PHE A 90 -3.74 1.16 4.11
N ALA A 91 -3.36 0.49 3.02
CA ALA A 91 -1.98 0.23 2.70
C ALA A 91 -1.73 0.37 1.19
N GLY A 92 -0.60 0.94 0.82
CA GLY A 92 -0.12 1.01 -0.55
C GLY A 92 1.09 0.13 -0.75
N ILE A 93 1.13 -0.58 -1.86
CA ILE A 93 2.27 -1.40 -2.28
C ILE A 93 2.85 -0.80 -3.55
N HIS A 94 4.18 -0.57 -3.53
CA HIS A 94 4.98 -0.18 -4.70
C HIS A 94 4.35 0.99 -5.46
N SER A 95 3.78 0.76 -6.66
CA SER A 95 3.18 1.78 -7.52
C SER A 95 1.87 2.39 -6.98
N ALA A 96 1.43 2.05 -5.78
CA ALA A 96 0.35 2.81 -5.15
C ALA A 96 0.69 4.31 -5.00
N THR A 97 1.97 4.67 -4.94
CA THR A 97 2.43 6.07 -4.99
C THR A 97 2.44 6.67 -6.40
N ASP A 98 2.41 5.82 -7.45
CA ASP A 98 2.25 6.18 -8.87
C ASP A 98 0.76 6.17 -9.28
N THR A 99 -0.11 6.68 -8.41
CA THR A 99 -1.56 6.57 -8.58
C THR A 99 -2.23 7.89 -8.18
N LEU A 100 -3.29 8.29 -8.92
CA LEU A 100 -4.20 9.38 -8.59
C LEU A 100 -3.49 10.73 -8.32
N TYR A 101 -2.54 11.09 -9.17
CA TYR A 101 -1.76 12.32 -9.07
C TYR A 101 -2.59 13.61 -9.06
N SER A 102 -3.78 13.57 -9.66
CA SER A 102 -4.71 14.69 -9.70
C SER A 102 -5.53 14.87 -8.42
N TRP A 103 -5.37 13.97 -7.42
CA TRP A 103 -6.14 13.98 -6.19
C TRP A 103 -5.24 14.20 -4.97
N GLN A 104 -5.20 15.46 -4.50
CA GLN A 104 -4.31 15.89 -3.42
C GLN A 104 -4.49 15.09 -2.13
N GLU A 105 -5.73 14.82 -1.73
CA GLU A 105 -6.03 14.08 -0.49
C GLU A 105 -5.52 12.64 -0.55
N TYR A 106 -5.43 12.05 -1.73
CA TYR A 106 -4.77 10.76 -1.89
C TYR A 106 -3.25 10.87 -1.66
N GLY A 107 -2.63 11.93 -2.17
CA GLY A 107 -1.22 12.21 -1.92
C GLY A 107 -0.91 12.37 -0.44
N GLU A 108 -1.79 13.04 0.31
CA GLU A 108 -1.70 13.17 1.76
C GLU A 108 -1.88 11.82 2.47
N LEU A 109 -2.82 10.97 1.99
CA LEU A 109 -3.09 9.65 2.54
C LEU A 109 -1.91 8.69 2.33
N ILE A 110 -1.33 8.64 1.11
CA ILE A 110 -0.22 7.74 0.77
C ILE A 110 1.14 8.27 1.22
N GLY A 111 1.24 9.57 1.52
CA GLY A 111 2.43 10.22 2.06
C GLY A 111 3.38 10.82 1.02
N GLY A 112 3.06 10.78 -0.25
CA GLY A 112 3.84 11.34 -1.35
C GLY A 112 3.58 10.64 -2.67
N TYR A 113 3.95 11.27 -3.77
CA TYR A 113 3.79 10.70 -5.11
C TYR A 113 5.13 10.26 -5.67
N PHE A 114 5.10 9.16 -6.40
CA PHE A 114 6.23 8.70 -7.19
C PHE A 114 6.70 9.78 -8.20
N ASP A 115 8.02 9.99 -8.29
CA ASP A 115 8.65 10.97 -9.17
C ASP A 115 9.81 10.37 -10.00
N GLY A 116 9.82 9.05 -10.15
CA GLY A 116 10.80 8.33 -10.92
C GLY A 116 11.63 7.34 -10.08
N HIS A 117 12.31 6.44 -10.78
CA HIS A 117 13.26 5.48 -10.21
C HIS A 117 14.49 5.36 -11.13
N PRO A 118 15.40 6.37 -11.10
CA PRO A 118 16.53 6.39 -12.04
C PRO A 118 17.56 5.30 -11.79
N TRP A 119 17.48 4.59 -10.66
CA TRP A 119 18.40 3.54 -10.28
C TRP A 119 17.67 2.23 -9.97
N HIS A 120 18.29 1.14 -10.36
CA HIS A 120 17.97 -0.22 -9.95
C HIS A 120 19.29 -0.89 -9.52
N GLN A 121 19.52 -0.99 -8.22
CA GLN A 121 20.80 -1.44 -7.69
C GLN A 121 20.65 -2.03 -6.29
N GLU A 122 21.72 -2.68 -5.80
CA GLU A 122 21.79 -3.09 -4.42
C GLU A 122 22.04 -1.89 -3.51
N VAL A 123 21.24 -1.78 -2.45
CA VAL A 123 21.31 -0.72 -1.45
C VAL A 123 21.19 -1.29 -0.05
N ALA A 124 21.70 -0.56 0.93
CA ALA A 124 21.46 -0.86 2.34
C ALA A 124 20.19 -0.16 2.82
N ILE A 125 19.38 -0.91 3.56
CA ILE A 125 18.19 -0.42 4.24
C ILE A 125 18.43 -0.49 5.74
N GLU A 126 18.12 0.57 6.46
CA GLU A 126 18.18 0.64 7.91
C GLU A 126 16.78 0.63 8.53
N THR A 127 16.61 -0.10 9.63
CA THR A 127 15.36 -0.12 10.40
C THR A 127 15.35 1.10 11.32
N GLU A 128 14.48 2.08 11.04
CA GLU A 128 14.33 3.29 11.87
C GLU A 128 13.52 3.03 13.14
N ASP A 129 12.45 2.24 13.04
CA ASP A 129 11.61 1.89 14.19
C ASP A 129 11.64 0.37 14.42
N PRO A 130 12.55 -0.13 15.27
CA PRO A 130 12.70 -1.56 15.52
C PRO A 130 11.64 -2.15 16.45
N ILE A 131 10.78 -1.34 17.04
CA ILE A 131 9.72 -1.81 17.95
C ILE A 131 8.34 -1.85 17.29
N HIS A 132 8.18 -1.19 16.14
CA HIS A 132 6.92 -1.20 15.41
C HIS A 132 6.56 -2.63 14.94
N PRO A 133 5.28 -3.05 15.01
CA PRO A 133 4.87 -4.41 14.61
C PRO A 133 5.29 -4.82 13.20
N ALA A 134 5.36 -3.88 12.25
CA ALA A 134 5.75 -4.14 10.87
C ALA A 134 7.25 -4.34 10.67
N THR A 135 8.11 -3.90 11.62
CA THR A 135 9.57 -3.89 11.46
C THR A 135 10.34 -4.63 12.54
N ARG A 136 9.71 -4.91 13.69
CA ARG A 136 10.35 -5.56 14.86
C ARG A 136 10.97 -6.94 14.59
N HIS A 137 10.60 -7.59 13.48
CA HIS A 137 11.13 -8.89 13.06
C HIS A 137 12.31 -8.76 12.09
N LEU A 138 12.62 -7.54 11.64
CA LEU A 138 13.71 -7.28 10.71
C LEU A 138 15.03 -7.09 11.45
N ALA A 139 16.15 -7.33 10.76
CA ALA A 139 17.48 -6.96 11.23
C ALA A 139 17.59 -5.42 11.32
N PRO A 140 18.53 -4.88 12.15
CA PRO A 140 18.78 -3.44 12.22
C PRO A 140 19.15 -2.82 10.87
N ALA A 141 19.80 -3.60 9.99
CA ALA A 141 20.06 -3.25 8.59
C ALA A 141 20.09 -4.51 7.74
N PHE A 142 19.77 -4.37 6.46
CA PHE A 142 19.86 -5.43 5.48
C PHE A 142 20.11 -4.84 4.09
N ARG A 143 20.49 -5.67 3.11
CA ARG A 143 20.67 -5.24 1.73
C ARG A 143 19.59 -5.82 0.84
N ILE A 144 19.19 -5.05 -0.17
CA ILE A 144 18.21 -5.44 -1.18
C ILE A 144 18.61 -4.85 -2.53
N THR A 145 18.35 -5.58 -3.60
CA THR A 145 18.42 -5.03 -4.96
C THR A 145 17.02 -4.68 -5.41
N ASP A 146 16.76 -3.40 -5.64
CA ASP A 146 15.42 -2.91 -6.01
C ASP A 146 15.50 -1.61 -6.79
N GLU A 147 14.37 -1.16 -7.29
CA GLU A 147 14.17 0.18 -7.86
C GLU A 147 14.23 1.22 -6.74
N ILE A 148 15.03 2.27 -6.94
CA ILE A 148 15.16 3.35 -5.97
C ILE A 148 14.19 4.47 -6.33
N TYR A 149 13.04 4.48 -5.66
CA TYR A 149 12.00 5.48 -5.88
C TYR A 149 12.40 6.83 -5.34
N GLN A 150 12.16 7.85 -6.15
CA GLN A 150 12.11 9.24 -5.73
C GLN A 150 10.65 9.67 -5.55
N PHE A 151 10.42 10.60 -4.63
CA PHE A 151 9.07 11.06 -4.31
C PHE A 151 8.99 12.57 -4.39
N ARG A 152 7.87 13.09 -4.89
CA ARG A 152 7.46 14.49 -4.75
C ARG A 152 6.36 14.61 -3.70
N SER A 153 6.21 15.81 -3.14
CA SER A 153 5.21 16.12 -2.11
C SER A 153 5.34 15.26 -0.83
N PHE A 154 6.53 14.69 -0.60
CA PHE A 154 6.84 13.95 0.63
C PHE A 154 7.25 14.93 1.73
N ILE A 155 6.61 14.85 2.90
CA ILE A 155 6.92 15.66 4.07
C ILE A 155 7.29 14.71 5.22
N ARG A 156 8.60 14.66 5.53
CA ARG A 156 9.14 13.70 6.51
C ARG A 156 8.48 13.78 7.89
N GLU A 157 8.13 14.99 8.31
CA GLU A 157 7.52 15.28 9.62
C GLU A 157 6.08 14.79 9.74
N GLN A 158 5.43 14.47 8.62
CA GLN A 158 4.04 13.97 8.57
C GLN A 158 3.95 12.45 8.52
N VAL A 159 5.09 11.75 8.46
CA VAL A 159 5.12 10.29 8.36
C VAL A 159 5.97 9.68 9.45
N GLN A 160 5.57 8.51 9.94
CA GLN A 160 6.42 7.67 10.76
C GLN A 160 7.29 6.81 9.85
N GLY A 161 8.60 7.12 9.78
CA GLY A 161 9.55 6.28 9.05
C GLY A 161 9.75 4.95 9.79
N LEU A 162 9.60 3.86 9.07
CA LEU A 162 9.85 2.52 9.59
C LEU A 162 11.18 1.97 9.10
N LEU A 163 11.49 2.24 7.84
CA LEU A 163 12.72 1.88 7.15
C LEU A 163 13.23 3.09 6.39
N ARG A 164 14.53 3.20 6.25
CA ARG A 164 15.17 4.22 5.42
C ARG A 164 16.26 3.63 4.55
N LEU A 165 16.45 4.23 3.39
CA LEU A 165 17.60 3.98 2.53
C LEU A 165 18.85 4.61 3.17
N ASP A 166 19.96 3.85 3.24
CA ASP A 166 21.27 4.46 3.51
C ASP A 166 21.79 5.11 2.23
N ASN A 167 21.79 6.45 2.21
CA ASN A 167 22.21 7.24 1.06
C ASN A 167 23.74 7.14 0.76
N ASN A 168 24.49 6.43 1.58
CA ASN A 168 25.91 6.20 1.38
C ASN A 168 26.22 4.80 0.83
N SER A 169 25.19 3.99 0.59
CA SER A 169 25.33 2.60 0.11
C SER A 169 25.32 2.46 -1.41
#